data_b494e775f0929e7a51725518f9b9e7ac
#
_entry.id   b494e775f0929e7a51725518f9b9e7ac
#
_cell.length_a   1.000
_cell.length_b   1.000
_cell.length_c   1.000
_cell.angle_alpha   90.00
_cell.angle_beta   90.00
_cell.angle_gamma   90.00
#
_symmetry.space_group_name_H-M   'P 1'
#
loop_
_entity.id
_entity.type
_entity.pdbx_description
1 polymer ?
#
loop_
_entity_poly.entity_id
_entity_poly.type
_entity_poly.pdbx_seq_one_letter_code
_entity_poly.pdbx_strand_id
1 'polypeptide(L)'
;MKIKKVHIGIKSLDEALKEAGEVYERASKGKAGRQKTAVYFGNVKEMRRVLTEKRLELLKAVKDKKPQSVYALAKMLRRDLKNVLQDVEYFRELGIIDVDETGDKKIPFVRFDKISFEIAI
;
A
#
# COMPACT_ATOMS: atom_id res chain seq x y z
N MET A 1 4.39 21.59 -0.95
CA MET A 1 4.46 20.18 -0.56
C MET A 1 3.59 19.34 -1.48
N LYS A 2 4.20 18.40 -2.14
CA LYS A 2 3.42 17.46 -2.96
C LYS A 2 2.87 16.35 -2.07
N ILE A 3 1.55 16.26 -2.00
CA ILE A 3 0.88 15.18 -1.30
C ILE A 3 1.01 13.92 -2.15
N LYS A 4 1.62 12.88 -1.60
CA LYS A 4 1.74 11.59 -2.28
C LYS A 4 0.50 10.75 -1.94
N LYS A 5 -0.16 10.25 -2.97
CA LYS A 5 -1.37 9.43 -2.83
C LYS A 5 -1.13 8.04 -3.35
N VAL A 6 -1.68 7.05 -2.66
CA VAL A 6 -1.86 5.71 -3.20
C VAL A 6 -3.32 5.54 -3.58
N HIS A 7 -3.56 5.08 -4.80
CA HIS A 7 -4.92 4.82 -5.28
C HIS A 7 -5.27 3.35 -5.08
N ILE A 8 -6.41 3.11 -4.47
CA ILE A 8 -6.96 1.76 -4.34
C ILE A 8 -8.28 1.73 -5.10
N GLY A 9 -8.39 0.84 -6.05
CA GLY A 9 -9.56 0.74 -6.90
C GLY A 9 -9.98 -0.69 -7.14
N ILE A 10 -11.11 -0.83 -7.82
CA ILE A 10 -11.65 -2.12 -8.22
C ILE A 10 -11.67 -2.17 -9.74
N LYS A 11 -10.96 -3.14 -10.32
CA LYS A 11 -10.88 -3.35 -11.75
C LYS A 11 -10.84 -4.83 -12.06
N SER A 12 -11.50 -5.21 -13.15
CA SER A 12 -11.33 -6.56 -13.69
C SER A 12 -9.90 -6.75 -14.18
N LEU A 13 -9.48 -8.00 -14.30
CA LEU A 13 -8.16 -8.33 -14.84
C LEU A 13 -7.99 -7.76 -16.27
N ASP A 14 -9.03 -7.82 -17.09
CA ASP A 14 -9.01 -7.32 -18.46
C ASP A 14 -8.78 -5.80 -18.49
N GLU A 15 -9.45 -5.05 -17.64
CA GLU A 15 -9.25 -3.60 -17.53
C GLU A 15 -7.84 -3.26 -17.05
N ALA A 16 -7.33 -3.99 -16.08
CA ALA A 16 -5.98 -3.79 -15.55
C ALA A 16 -4.92 -4.06 -16.63
N LEU A 17 -5.07 -5.13 -17.41
CA LEU A 17 -4.16 -5.47 -18.49
C LEU A 17 -4.22 -4.44 -19.63
N LYS A 18 -5.39 -3.94 -19.95
CA LYS A 18 -5.57 -2.90 -20.97
C LYS A 18 -4.86 -1.61 -20.59
N GLU A 19 -5.01 -1.16 -19.36
CA GLU A 19 -4.33 0.03 -18.87
C GLU A 19 -2.82 -0.15 -18.80
N ALA A 20 -2.35 -1.32 -18.40
CA ALA A 20 -0.91 -1.63 -18.39
C ALA A 20 -0.32 -1.53 -19.81
N GLY A 21 -1.06 -2.02 -20.82
CA GLY A 21 -0.66 -1.89 -22.21
C GLY A 21 -0.56 -0.44 -22.65
N GLU A 22 -1.52 0.40 -22.29
CA GLU A 22 -1.51 1.83 -22.59
C GLU A 22 -0.33 2.55 -21.95
N VAL A 23 -0.02 2.23 -20.70
CA VAL A 23 1.13 2.80 -20.00
C VAL A 23 2.44 2.39 -20.68
N TYR A 24 2.56 1.15 -21.09
CA TYR A 24 3.72 0.65 -21.83
C TYR A 24 3.91 1.40 -23.16
N GLU A 25 2.84 1.61 -23.91
CA GLU A 25 2.90 2.35 -25.15
C GLU A 25 3.34 3.80 -24.95
N ARG A 26 2.85 4.47 -23.90
CA ARG A 26 3.27 5.83 -23.58
C ARG A 26 4.74 5.88 -23.21
N ALA A 27 5.23 4.94 -22.43
CA ALA A 27 6.63 4.87 -22.06
C ALA A 27 7.53 4.64 -23.27
N SER A 28 7.13 3.78 -24.20
CA SER A 28 7.88 3.50 -25.42
C SER A 28 7.92 4.69 -26.38
N LYS A 29 6.93 5.60 -26.30
CA LYS A 29 6.88 6.83 -27.10
C LYS A 29 7.56 8.03 -26.43
N GLY A 30 8.26 7.82 -25.34
CA GLY A 30 8.96 8.89 -24.61
C GLY A 30 8.06 9.80 -23.78
N LYS A 31 6.79 9.48 -23.67
CA LYS A 31 5.86 10.22 -22.81
C LYS A 31 5.85 9.60 -21.42
N ALA A 32 6.92 9.80 -20.65
CA ALA A 32 6.99 9.35 -19.27
C ALA A 32 6.00 10.13 -18.42
N GLY A 33 4.78 9.62 -18.28
CA GLY A 33 3.83 10.09 -17.29
C GLY A 33 4.26 9.62 -15.90
N ARG A 34 3.96 10.41 -14.87
CA ARG A 34 4.17 10.00 -13.48
C ARG A 34 3.43 8.70 -13.23
N GLN A 35 4.16 7.67 -12.81
CA GLN A 35 3.53 6.44 -12.34
C GLN A 35 2.80 6.76 -11.04
N LYS A 36 1.47 6.73 -11.10
CA LYS A 36 0.65 6.76 -9.87
C LYS A 36 0.76 5.39 -9.25
N THR A 37 1.18 5.31 -8.01
CA THR A 37 1.12 4.05 -7.27
C THR A 37 -0.35 3.69 -7.08
N ALA A 38 -0.73 2.54 -7.62
CA ALA A 38 -2.11 2.09 -7.58
C ALA A 38 -2.17 0.61 -7.25
N VAL A 39 -3.16 0.24 -6.45
CA VAL A 39 -3.46 -1.14 -6.09
C VAL A 39 -4.89 -1.42 -6.52
N TYR A 40 -5.11 -2.50 -7.27
CA TYR A 40 -6.43 -2.85 -7.76
C TYR A 40 -6.86 -4.22 -7.25
N PHE A 41 -8.11 -4.29 -6.80
CA PHE A 41 -8.76 -5.53 -6.40
C PHE A 41 -9.81 -5.90 -7.44
N GLY A 42 -10.07 -7.19 -7.59
CA GLY A 42 -11.04 -7.69 -8.56
C GLY A 42 -12.49 -7.35 -8.21
N ASN A 43 -12.80 -7.21 -6.93
CA ASN A 43 -14.15 -6.87 -6.47
C ASN A 43 -14.10 -6.23 -5.07
N VAL A 44 -15.24 -5.67 -4.64
CA VAL A 44 -15.37 -5.01 -3.33
C VAL A 44 -15.15 -5.98 -2.18
N LYS A 45 -15.61 -7.21 -2.33
CA LYS A 45 -15.48 -8.24 -1.29
C LYS A 45 -14.02 -8.51 -0.98
N GLU A 46 -13.17 -8.65 -1.99
CA GLU A 46 -11.74 -8.83 -1.79
C GLU A 46 -11.08 -7.61 -1.17
N MET A 47 -11.44 -6.42 -1.63
CA MET A 47 -10.93 -5.19 -1.06
C MET A 47 -11.24 -5.10 0.44
N ARG A 48 -12.48 -5.38 0.84
CA ARG A 48 -12.90 -5.37 2.25
C ARG A 48 -12.20 -6.43 3.08
N ARG A 49 -11.92 -7.58 2.49
CA ARG A 49 -11.23 -8.68 3.14
C ARG A 49 -9.79 -8.32 3.49
N VAL A 50 -9.15 -7.53 2.65
CA VAL A 50 -7.76 -7.12 2.78
C VAL A 50 -7.61 -5.85 3.60
N LEU A 51 -8.44 -4.85 3.33
CA LEU A 51 -8.39 -3.56 4.01
C LEU A 51 -9.36 -3.55 5.19
N THR A 52 -8.97 -4.26 6.23
CA THR A 52 -9.73 -4.31 7.47
C THR A 52 -9.44 -3.05 8.31
N GLU A 53 -10.32 -2.79 9.26
CA GLU A 53 -10.13 -1.68 10.20
C GLU A 53 -8.79 -1.77 10.93
N LYS A 54 -8.41 -2.96 11.39
CA LYS A 54 -7.12 -3.18 12.07
C LYS A 54 -5.92 -2.91 11.18
N ARG A 55 -6.01 -3.26 9.90
CA ARG A 55 -4.94 -2.98 8.95
C ARG A 55 -4.84 -1.49 8.63
N LEU A 56 -5.96 -0.79 8.54
CA LEU A 56 -5.95 0.65 8.36
C LEU A 56 -5.37 1.38 9.57
N GLU A 57 -5.69 0.91 10.78
CA GLU A 57 -5.09 1.42 12.00
C GLU A 57 -3.56 1.21 12.01
N LEU A 58 -3.12 0.07 11.52
CA LEU A 58 -1.68 -0.23 11.38
C LEU A 58 -1.00 0.78 10.45
N LEU A 59 -1.57 1.02 9.29
CA LEU A 59 -1.03 2.00 8.34
C LEU A 59 -0.94 3.38 8.95
N LYS A 60 -1.99 3.79 9.65
CA LYS A 60 -2.03 5.09 10.32
C LYS A 60 -0.96 5.20 11.41
N ALA A 61 -0.79 4.15 12.21
CA ALA A 61 0.23 4.12 13.24
C ALA A 61 1.65 4.20 12.65
N VAL A 62 1.91 3.50 11.56
CA VAL A 62 3.21 3.57 10.87
C VAL A 62 3.49 4.99 10.38
N LYS A 63 2.48 5.63 9.80
CA LYS A 63 2.62 7.00 9.27
C LYS A 63 2.80 8.03 10.37
N ASP A 64 1.95 8.00 11.39
CA ASP A 64 1.87 9.04 12.41
C ASP A 64 2.89 8.88 13.53
N LYS A 65 3.10 7.66 13.98
CA LYS A 65 3.94 7.37 15.15
C LYS A 65 5.38 7.00 14.81
N LYS A 66 5.67 6.69 13.56
CA LYS A 66 7.00 6.35 13.08
C LYS A 66 7.71 5.34 13.97
N PRO A 67 7.17 4.11 14.11
CA PRO A 67 7.76 3.11 14.99
C PRO A 67 9.20 2.79 14.57
N GLN A 68 10.05 2.50 15.55
CA GLN A 68 11.46 2.20 15.31
C GLN A 68 11.70 0.76 14.87
N SER A 69 10.68 -0.08 14.92
CA SER A 69 10.73 -1.47 14.47
C SER A 69 9.33 -2.03 14.35
N VAL A 70 9.19 -3.17 13.65
CA VAL A 70 7.92 -3.89 13.61
C VAL A 70 7.51 -4.37 15.00
N TYR A 71 8.50 -4.76 15.82
CA TYR A 71 8.25 -5.14 17.20
C TYR A 71 7.63 -3.98 18.02
N ALA A 72 8.19 -2.78 17.88
CA ALA A 72 7.65 -1.59 18.54
C ALA A 72 6.23 -1.28 18.05
N LEU A 73 5.98 -1.44 16.75
CA LEU A 73 4.66 -1.26 16.18
C LEU A 73 3.64 -2.22 16.78
N ALA A 74 4.01 -3.50 16.92
CA ALA A 74 3.13 -4.50 17.52
C ALA A 74 2.75 -4.13 18.96
N LYS A 75 3.71 -3.62 19.73
CA LYS A 75 3.45 -3.14 21.09
C LYS A 75 2.52 -1.94 21.12
N MET A 76 2.72 -0.97 20.22
CA MET A 76 1.85 0.21 20.11
C MET A 76 0.40 -0.18 19.80
N LEU A 77 0.22 -1.18 18.93
CA LEU A 77 -1.09 -1.65 18.52
C LEU A 77 -1.70 -2.67 19.48
N ARG A 78 -0.93 -3.14 20.46
CA ARG A 78 -1.32 -4.21 21.38
C ARG A 78 -1.78 -5.46 20.63
N ARG A 79 -1.00 -5.82 19.62
CA ARG A 79 -1.28 -6.98 18.76
C ARG A 79 -0.12 -7.95 18.79
N ASP A 80 -0.42 -9.19 18.47
CA ASP A 80 0.60 -10.24 18.35
C ASP A 80 1.60 -9.89 17.24
N LEU A 81 2.89 -10.01 17.54
CA LEU A 81 3.97 -9.70 16.60
C LEU A 81 3.83 -10.47 15.28
N LYS A 82 3.48 -11.75 15.33
CA LYS A 82 3.33 -12.57 14.14
C LYS A 82 2.26 -11.99 13.21
N ASN A 83 1.13 -11.58 13.75
CA ASN A 83 0.03 -11.01 12.96
C ASN A 83 0.41 -9.65 12.37
N VAL A 84 1.12 -8.82 13.14
CA VAL A 84 1.60 -7.53 12.65
C VAL A 84 2.64 -7.71 11.56
N LEU A 85 3.57 -8.66 11.72
CA LEU A 85 4.55 -8.99 10.67
C LEU A 85 3.87 -9.42 9.38
N GLN A 86 2.85 -10.27 9.45
CA GLN A 86 2.09 -10.69 8.28
C GLN A 86 1.43 -9.51 7.57
N ASP A 87 0.82 -8.61 8.33
CA ASP A 87 0.17 -7.43 7.76
C ASP A 87 1.19 -6.48 7.11
N VAL A 88 2.32 -6.27 7.75
CA VAL A 88 3.41 -5.42 7.21
C VAL A 88 3.93 -6.02 5.90
N GLU A 89 4.22 -7.33 5.87
CA GLU A 89 4.70 -7.98 4.66
C GLU A 89 3.66 -7.94 3.54
N TYR A 90 2.39 -8.09 3.88
CA TYR A 90 1.29 -7.97 2.93
C TYR A 90 1.27 -6.59 2.27
N PHE A 91 1.31 -5.52 3.07
CA PHE A 91 1.35 -4.16 2.55
C PHE A 91 2.65 -3.84 1.82
N ARG A 92 3.75 -4.49 2.20
CA ARG A 92 5.03 -4.36 1.49
C ARG A 92 4.92 -4.92 0.07
N GLU A 93 4.30 -6.09 -0.08
CA GLU A 93 4.05 -6.69 -1.38
C GLU A 93 3.17 -5.81 -2.27
N LEU A 94 2.19 -5.12 -1.68
CA LEU A 94 1.34 -4.18 -2.39
C LEU A 94 2.04 -2.84 -2.70
N GLY A 95 3.23 -2.61 -2.18
CA GLY A 95 3.95 -1.35 -2.36
C GLY A 95 3.44 -0.19 -1.50
N ILE A 96 2.62 -0.47 -0.49
CA ILE A 96 2.06 0.55 0.40
C ILE A 96 2.99 0.84 1.58
N ILE A 97 3.62 -0.19 2.13
CA ILE A 97 4.62 -0.06 3.19
C ILE A 97 5.98 -0.41 2.63
N ASP A 98 6.98 0.38 2.95
CA ASP A 98 8.39 0.04 2.76
C ASP A 98 8.99 -0.39 4.09
N VAL A 99 10.05 -1.18 4.04
CA VAL A 99 10.77 -1.61 5.25
C VAL A 99 12.24 -1.33 5.08
N ASP A 100 12.81 -0.58 6.01
CA ASP A 100 14.25 -0.34 6.07
C ASP A 100 14.89 -1.49 6.85
N GLU A 101 15.69 -2.30 6.16
CA GLU A 101 16.40 -3.45 6.73
C GLU A 101 17.93 -3.23 6.78
N THR A 102 18.40 -1.99 6.62
CA THR A 102 19.83 -1.68 6.59
C THR A 102 20.53 -1.86 7.93
N GLY A 103 19.79 -1.79 9.04
CA GLY A 103 20.30 -2.03 10.39
C GLY A 103 19.83 -3.37 10.96
N ASP A 104 19.95 -3.51 12.28
CA ASP A 104 19.54 -4.72 13.00
C ASP A 104 18.02 -4.88 13.09
N LYS A 105 17.29 -3.80 12.87
CA LYS A 105 15.85 -3.77 13.04
C LYS A 105 15.15 -3.58 11.70
N LYS A 106 13.96 -4.15 11.59
CA LYS A 106 13.05 -3.89 10.47
C LYS A 106 12.21 -2.67 10.80
N ILE A 107 12.44 -1.56 10.11
CA ILE A 107 11.74 -0.29 10.35
C ILE A 107 10.71 -0.07 9.23
N PRO A 108 9.41 -0.23 9.54
CA PRO A 108 8.38 0.03 8.54
C PRO A 108 8.14 1.53 8.39
N PHE A 109 7.88 1.97 7.16
CA PHE A 109 7.52 3.35 6.91
C PHE A 109 6.59 3.47 5.71
N VAL A 110 5.81 4.54 5.67
CA VAL A 110 4.86 4.83 4.61
C VAL A 110 5.20 6.18 3.99
N ARG A 111 5.38 6.18 2.66
CA ARG A 111 5.71 7.42 1.92
C ARG A 111 4.50 8.23 1.52
N PHE A 112 3.31 7.65 1.63
CA PHE A 112 2.07 8.28 1.20
C PHE A 112 1.42 9.07 2.31
N ASP A 113 0.77 10.16 1.94
CA ASP A 113 0.03 10.99 2.89
C ASP A 113 -1.45 10.65 2.90
N LYS A 114 -1.96 10.07 1.81
CA LYS A 114 -3.38 9.74 1.66
C LYS A 114 -3.59 8.45 0.90
N ILE A 115 -4.66 7.76 1.25
CA ILE A 115 -5.19 6.64 0.49
C ILE A 115 -6.47 7.12 -0.18
N SER A 116 -6.56 6.94 -1.48
CA SER A 116 -7.73 7.30 -2.25
C SER A 116 -8.41 6.04 -2.74
N PHE A 117 -9.70 5.90 -2.45
CA PHE A 117 -10.50 4.76 -2.93
C PHE A 117 -11.36 5.20 -4.11
N GLU A 118 -11.35 4.39 -5.16
CA GLU A 118 -12.15 4.67 -6.33
C GLU A 118 -12.92 3.40 -6.74
N ILE A 119 -14.24 3.51 -6.77
CA ILE A 119 -15.13 2.44 -7.17
C ILE A 119 -15.99 2.94 -8.31
N ALA A 120 -15.86 2.33 -9.48
CA ALA A 120 -16.73 2.63 -10.62
C ALA A 120 -18.07 1.92 -10.44
N ILE A 121 -19.14 2.64 -10.69
CA ILE A 121 -20.49 2.09 -10.63
C ILE A 121 -20.97 1.76 -12.04
#